data_41ff54cf813cfea94085189d9b197159
#
_entry.id   41ff54cf813cfea94085189d9b197159
#
_cell.length_a   1.000
_cell.length_b   1.000
_cell.length_c   1.000
_cell.angle_alpha   90.00
_cell.angle_beta   90.00
_cell.angle_gamma   90.00
#
_symmetry.space_group_name_H-M   'P 1'
#
loop_
_entity.id
_entity.type
_entity.pdbx_description
1 polymer ?
#
loop_
_entity_poly.entity_id
_entity_poly.type
_entity_poly.pdbx_seq_one_letter_code
_entity_poly.pdbx_strand_id
1 'polypeptide(L)'
;RIREFGIECDKKNGGISAATSVAKLREYEENREYKIKTYNYNNLELLDKNSVDKEIGSSLYYGGVLDKGAGHLHPIKYALGLVKAAEKLNVKLYERSVVTKINQTSHAVEVLTDRGMVKAKKIAVCCNAYIKGLNLGIENRIMPCATYIVCTEPLSQNLQREILPNDYCVSDTNFDLNYYRLSDSKRMIFGGAVGYSLKIVEGLKKRTKRQLNKVYPNLSELKIDYIWGGLIA
;
A
#
# COMPACT_ATOMS: atom_id res chain seq x y z
N ARG A 1 -13.01 7.81 -9.81
CA ARG A 1 -13.96 7.12 -8.91
C ARG A 1 -14.20 7.91 -7.62
N ILE A 2 -13.14 8.41 -6.93
CA ILE A 2 -13.30 9.18 -5.68
C ILE A 2 -14.20 10.40 -5.90
N ARG A 3 -13.91 11.23 -6.93
CA ARG A 3 -14.73 12.41 -7.26
C ARG A 3 -16.09 12.03 -7.79
N GLU A 4 -16.16 11.03 -8.67
CA GLU A 4 -17.37 10.57 -9.34
C GLU A 4 -18.45 10.10 -8.33
N PHE A 5 -18.01 9.38 -7.29
CA PHE A 5 -18.92 8.81 -6.28
C PHE A 5 -18.89 9.53 -4.93
N GLY A 6 -18.16 10.64 -4.82
CA GLY A 6 -18.07 11.42 -3.57
C GLY A 6 -17.50 10.60 -2.41
N ILE A 7 -16.46 9.79 -2.66
CA ILE A 7 -15.92 8.88 -1.64
C ILE A 7 -15.00 9.66 -0.70
N GLU A 8 -15.39 9.76 0.56
CA GLU A 8 -14.54 10.30 1.62
C GLU A 8 -13.58 9.21 2.13
N CYS A 9 -12.31 9.34 1.81
CA CYS A 9 -11.30 8.34 2.12
C CYS A 9 -9.95 8.93 2.57
N ASP A 10 -9.96 10.10 3.19
CA ASP A 10 -8.77 10.80 3.71
C ASP A 10 -7.65 10.93 2.66
N LYS A 11 -8.03 11.20 1.40
CA LYS A 11 -7.06 11.29 0.31
C LYS A 11 -6.14 12.49 0.51
N LYS A 12 -4.83 12.25 0.48
CA LYS A 12 -3.75 13.26 0.45
C LYS A 12 -2.97 13.12 -0.85
N ASN A 13 -2.53 14.24 -1.41
CA ASN A 13 -1.71 14.25 -2.60
C ASN A 13 -0.23 14.31 -2.24
N GLY A 14 0.61 13.83 -3.14
CA GLY A 14 2.05 13.78 -3.01
C GLY A 14 2.58 12.48 -2.41
N GLY A 15 3.57 11.93 -3.08
CA GLY A 15 4.30 10.75 -2.63
C GLY A 15 5.79 10.90 -2.95
N ILE A 16 6.64 10.57 -1.99
CA ILE A 16 8.10 10.66 -2.13
C ILE A 16 8.66 9.26 -2.34
N SER A 17 9.42 9.10 -3.42
CA SER A 17 10.31 7.95 -3.61
C SER A 17 11.70 8.36 -3.12
N ALA A 18 12.13 7.83 -1.97
CA ALA A 18 13.36 8.21 -1.29
C ALA A 18 14.53 7.28 -1.67
N ALA A 19 15.66 7.86 -2.08
CA ALA A 19 16.82 7.13 -2.53
C ALA A 19 17.75 6.77 -1.36
N THR A 20 18.06 5.49 -1.18
CA THR A 20 18.95 4.98 -0.13
C THR A 20 20.44 5.01 -0.53
N SER A 21 20.77 5.45 -1.75
CA SER A 21 22.12 5.66 -2.24
C SER A 21 22.15 6.70 -3.36
N VAL A 22 23.35 7.24 -3.64
CA VAL A 22 23.57 8.15 -4.77
C VAL A 22 23.25 7.49 -6.12
N ALA A 23 23.57 6.20 -6.26
CA ALA A 23 23.24 5.45 -7.48
C ALA A 23 21.71 5.39 -7.70
N LYS A 24 20.95 5.13 -6.64
CA LYS A 24 19.48 5.12 -6.71
C LYS A 24 18.89 6.50 -7.00
N LEU A 25 19.52 7.57 -6.53
CA LEU A 25 19.11 8.92 -6.88
C LEU A 25 19.28 9.19 -8.39
N ARG A 26 20.40 8.77 -8.97
CA ARG A 26 20.62 8.90 -10.44
C ARG A 26 19.58 8.11 -11.25
N GLU A 27 19.26 6.88 -10.83
CA GLU A 27 18.17 6.10 -11.47
C GLU A 27 16.82 6.88 -11.44
N TYR A 28 16.55 7.61 -10.36
CA TYR A 28 15.35 8.45 -10.27
C TYR A 28 15.39 9.67 -11.18
N GLU A 29 16.57 10.31 -11.34
CA GLU A 29 16.76 11.41 -12.28
C GLU A 29 16.49 10.97 -13.72
N GLU A 30 17.12 9.87 -14.14
CA GLU A 30 16.95 9.29 -15.47
C GLU A 30 15.49 8.88 -15.73
N ASN A 31 14.84 8.24 -14.75
CA ASN A 31 13.44 7.83 -14.84
C ASN A 31 12.50 9.05 -14.93
N ARG A 32 12.79 10.13 -14.19
CA ARG A 32 12.03 11.38 -14.27
C ARG A 32 12.12 11.97 -15.68
N GLU A 33 13.32 12.09 -16.24
CA GLU A 33 13.53 12.59 -17.61
C GLU A 33 12.81 11.74 -18.65
N TYR A 34 12.91 10.43 -18.52
CA TYR A 34 12.19 9.48 -19.37
C TYR A 34 10.67 9.68 -19.30
N LYS A 35 10.09 9.81 -18.10
CA LYS A 35 8.64 10.02 -17.92
C LYS A 35 8.18 11.35 -18.50
N ILE A 36 8.94 12.42 -18.32
CA ILE A 36 8.64 13.74 -18.92
C ILE A 36 8.66 13.62 -20.44
N LYS A 37 9.74 13.05 -21.01
CA LYS A 37 9.92 12.98 -22.46
C LYS A 37 8.92 12.05 -23.14
N THR A 38 8.64 10.88 -22.52
CA THR A 38 7.83 9.81 -23.15
C THR A 38 6.34 9.99 -22.91
N TYR A 39 5.97 10.42 -21.71
CA TYR A 39 4.57 10.48 -21.28
C TYR A 39 4.06 11.91 -21.02
N ASN A 40 4.89 12.93 -21.22
CA ASN A 40 4.60 14.32 -20.86
C ASN A 40 4.17 14.47 -19.38
N TYR A 41 4.76 13.63 -18.48
CA TYR A 41 4.39 13.59 -17.09
C TYR A 41 5.27 14.53 -16.27
N ASN A 42 4.74 15.73 -15.98
CA ASN A 42 5.48 16.85 -15.39
C ASN A 42 5.27 17.01 -13.86
N ASN A 43 4.62 16.06 -13.20
CA ASN A 43 4.32 16.14 -11.76
C ASN A 43 5.48 15.69 -10.85
N LEU A 44 6.64 15.37 -11.43
CA LEU A 44 7.81 14.87 -10.72
C LEU A 44 8.79 16.01 -10.40
N GLU A 45 9.07 16.19 -9.12
CA GLU A 45 10.07 17.11 -8.60
C GLU A 45 11.23 16.34 -7.98
N LEU A 46 12.46 16.65 -8.41
CA LEU A 46 13.65 16.05 -7.82
C LEU A 46 13.96 16.76 -6.51
N LEU A 47 14.17 15.98 -5.47
CA LEU A 47 14.56 16.45 -4.14
C LEU A 47 16.04 16.13 -3.90
N ASP A 48 16.84 17.14 -3.64
CA ASP A 48 18.21 16.96 -3.16
C ASP A 48 18.22 16.47 -1.69
N LYS A 49 19.41 16.25 -1.15
CA LYS A 49 19.60 15.78 0.23
C LYS A 49 18.88 16.67 1.26
N ASN A 50 19.05 17.98 1.16
CA ASN A 50 18.47 18.92 2.11
C ASN A 50 16.95 18.97 2.02
N SER A 51 16.43 18.94 0.80
CA SER A 51 14.99 18.95 0.52
C SER A 51 14.32 17.68 1.01
N VAL A 52 14.92 16.48 0.74
CA VAL A 52 14.35 15.21 1.19
C VAL A 52 14.37 15.07 2.70
N ASP A 53 15.42 15.53 3.38
CA ASP A 53 15.52 15.53 4.84
C ASP A 53 14.42 16.39 5.46
N LYS A 54 14.16 17.57 4.90
CA LYS A 54 13.13 18.48 5.36
C LYS A 54 11.72 17.93 5.13
N GLU A 55 11.47 17.32 3.96
CA GLU A 55 10.15 16.79 3.60
C GLU A 55 9.80 15.51 4.34
N ILE A 56 10.80 14.68 4.66
CA ILE A 56 10.59 13.41 5.37
C ILE A 56 10.76 13.57 6.88
N GLY A 57 11.63 14.46 7.34
CA GLY A 57 12.05 14.56 8.74
C GLY A 57 13.03 13.45 9.13
N SER A 58 13.87 13.01 8.20
CA SER A 58 14.86 11.95 8.40
C SER A 58 16.10 12.19 7.56
N SER A 59 17.26 12.04 8.16
CA SER A 59 18.55 12.20 7.47
C SER A 59 19.06 10.90 6.80
N LEU A 60 18.23 9.88 6.69
CA LEU A 60 18.65 8.56 6.18
C LEU A 60 18.90 8.56 4.67
N TYR A 61 18.20 9.40 3.91
CA TYR A 61 18.14 9.31 2.45
C TYR A 61 19.10 10.29 1.77
N TYR A 62 19.52 9.97 0.55
CA TYR A 62 20.47 10.78 -0.26
C TYR A 62 19.78 11.81 -1.14
N GLY A 63 18.47 11.73 -1.27
CA GLY A 63 17.62 12.54 -2.11
C GLY A 63 16.37 11.75 -2.47
N GLY A 64 15.59 12.21 -3.45
CA GLY A 64 14.39 11.50 -3.87
C GLY A 64 13.63 12.21 -4.97
N VAL A 65 12.45 11.70 -5.26
CA VAL A 65 11.49 12.30 -6.18
C VAL A 65 10.14 12.45 -5.49
N LEU A 66 9.62 13.66 -5.45
CA LEU A 66 8.25 13.94 -5.08
C LEU A 66 7.37 13.87 -6.33
N ASP A 67 6.41 12.95 -6.31
CA ASP A 67 5.35 12.86 -7.31
C ASP A 67 4.09 13.56 -6.79
N LYS A 68 3.80 14.76 -7.32
CA LYS A 68 2.62 15.56 -6.95
C LYS A 68 1.31 14.97 -7.51
N GLY A 69 1.40 14.11 -8.51
CA GLY A 69 0.26 13.36 -9.07
C GLY A 69 -0.08 12.09 -8.31
N ALA A 70 0.84 11.59 -7.48
CA ALA A 70 0.63 10.46 -6.57
C ALA A 70 -0.05 10.90 -5.27
N GLY A 71 -0.17 9.99 -4.32
CA GLY A 71 -0.70 10.27 -3.00
C GLY A 71 -1.10 9.02 -2.24
N HIS A 72 -1.77 9.22 -1.10
CA HIS A 72 -2.29 8.14 -0.30
C HIS A 72 -3.72 8.38 0.16
N LEU A 73 -4.34 7.35 0.65
CA LEU A 73 -5.71 7.38 1.14
C LEU A 73 -5.91 6.31 2.23
N HIS A 74 -7.06 6.33 2.87
CA HIS A 74 -7.46 5.28 3.81
C HIS A 74 -8.12 4.12 3.04
N PRO A 75 -7.44 2.95 2.89
CA PRO A 75 -7.91 1.89 1.99
C PRO A 75 -9.30 1.35 2.32
N ILE A 76 -9.60 1.18 3.62
CA ILE A 76 -10.91 0.66 4.05
C ILE A 76 -12.02 1.67 3.76
N LYS A 77 -11.83 2.96 4.05
CA LYS A 77 -12.82 3.99 3.70
C LYS A 77 -13.07 4.03 2.20
N TYR A 78 -12.00 3.91 1.39
CA TYR A 78 -12.13 3.84 -0.06
C TYR A 78 -12.91 2.61 -0.51
N ALA A 79 -12.58 1.42 0.00
CA ALA A 79 -13.29 0.18 -0.31
C ALA A 79 -14.77 0.25 0.06
N LEU A 80 -15.10 0.74 1.26
CA LEU A 80 -16.48 0.93 1.70
C LEU A 80 -17.24 1.97 0.84
N GLY A 81 -16.54 3.00 0.38
CA GLY A 81 -17.10 3.97 -0.56
C GLY A 81 -17.42 3.34 -1.92
N LEU A 82 -16.56 2.45 -2.42
CA LEU A 82 -16.82 1.69 -3.65
C LEU A 82 -17.99 0.71 -3.47
N VAL A 83 -18.10 0.05 -2.31
CA VAL A 83 -19.23 -0.82 -1.96
C VAL A 83 -20.54 -0.03 -2.07
N LYS A 84 -20.65 1.12 -1.40
CA LYS A 84 -21.83 1.99 -1.47
C LYS A 84 -22.15 2.44 -2.90
N ALA A 85 -21.12 2.74 -3.70
CA ALA A 85 -21.32 3.11 -5.10
C ALA A 85 -21.84 1.93 -5.94
N ALA A 86 -21.32 0.72 -5.71
CA ALA A 86 -21.78 -0.49 -6.39
C ALA A 86 -23.24 -0.82 -6.05
N GLU A 87 -23.64 -0.71 -4.77
CA GLU A 87 -25.02 -0.91 -4.32
C GLU A 87 -26.00 0.06 -5.00
N LYS A 88 -25.62 1.34 -5.14
CA LYS A 88 -26.42 2.33 -5.88
C LYS A 88 -26.61 1.96 -7.37
N LEU A 89 -25.70 1.17 -7.92
CA LEU A 89 -25.77 0.64 -9.28
C LEU A 89 -26.47 -0.74 -9.33
N ASN A 90 -27.15 -1.16 -8.26
CA ASN A 90 -27.83 -2.45 -8.13
C ASN A 90 -26.91 -3.67 -8.23
N VAL A 91 -25.62 -3.52 -7.93
CA VAL A 91 -24.70 -4.65 -7.81
C VAL A 91 -25.03 -5.41 -6.51
N LYS A 92 -25.22 -6.72 -6.62
CA LYS A 92 -25.45 -7.58 -5.46
C LYS A 92 -24.11 -7.98 -4.85
N LEU A 93 -23.93 -7.69 -3.58
CA LEU A 93 -22.72 -7.99 -2.81
C LEU A 93 -23.04 -9.11 -1.80
N TYR A 94 -22.17 -10.11 -1.76
CA TYR A 94 -22.32 -11.26 -0.87
C TYR A 94 -21.06 -11.39 0.00
N GLU A 95 -21.12 -10.87 1.21
CA GLU A 95 -20.09 -11.05 2.21
C GLU A 95 -20.13 -12.44 2.85
N ARG A 96 -19.03 -12.87 3.45
CA ARG A 96 -18.92 -14.16 4.16
C ARG A 96 -19.38 -15.34 3.30
N SER A 97 -19.17 -15.25 2.01
CA SER A 97 -19.54 -16.25 1.01
C SER A 97 -18.27 -16.77 0.34
N VAL A 98 -17.60 -17.71 1.00
CA VAL A 98 -16.33 -18.26 0.52
C VAL A 98 -16.59 -19.09 -0.74
N VAL A 99 -15.93 -18.73 -1.85
CA VAL A 99 -15.97 -19.51 -3.08
C VAL A 99 -15.16 -20.78 -2.90
N THR A 100 -15.82 -21.93 -3.02
CA THR A 100 -15.20 -23.24 -2.84
C THR A 100 -14.87 -23.92 -4.16
N LYS A 101 -15.61 -23.58 -5.24
CA LYS A 101 -15.40 -24.16 -6.55
C LYS A 101 -15.90 -23.23 -7.66
N ILE A 102 -15.23 -23.27 -8.80
CA ILE A 102 -15.65 -22.60 -10.03
C ILE A 102 -15.73 -23.68 -11.11
N ASN A 103 -16.91 -23.87 -11.69
CA ASN A 103 -17.12 -24.76 -12.80
C ASN A 103 -17.37 -23.94 -14.06
N GLN A 104 -16.61 -24.19 -15.12
CA GLN A 104 -16.84 -23.57 -16.42
C GLN A 104 -17.54 -24.58 -17.32
N THR A 105 -18.64 -24.17 -17.92
CA THR A 105 -19.37 -24.89 -18.96
C THR A 105 -19.23 -24.16 -20.30
N SER A 106 -19.74 -24.74 -21.39
CA SER A 106 -19.76 -24.08 -22.70
C SER A 106 -20.59 -22.78 -22.72
N HIS A 107 -21.54 -22.62 -21.80
CA HIS A 107 -22.49 -21.51 -21.84
C HIS A 107 -22.49 -20.63 -20.60
N ALA A 108 -21.87 -21.04 -19.52
CA ALA A 108 -21.91 -20.34 -18.24
C ALA A 108 -20.73 -20.69 -17.35
N VAL A 109 -20.51 -19.85 -16.35
CA VAL A 109 -19.64 -20.13 -15.21
C VAL A 109 -20.50 -20.27 -13.97
N GLU A 110 -20.31 -21.34 -13.22
CA GLU A 110 -20.98 -21.61 -11.97
C GLU A 110 -19.98 -21.41 -10.82
N VAL A 111 -20.31 -20.49 -9.92
CA VAL A 111 -19.48 -20.15 -8.75
C VAL A 111 -20.19 -20.70 -7.52
N LEU A 112 -19.59 -21.69 -6.90
CA LEU A 112 -20.13 -22.36 -5.73
C LEU A 112 -19.53 -21.76 -4.45
N THR A 113 -20.38 -21.56 -3.48
CA THR A 113 -20.00 -21.15 -2.12
C THR A 113 -20.56 -22.16 -1.09
N ASP A 114 -20.20 -22.01 0.17
CA ASP A 114 -20.77 -22.75 1.28
C ASP A 114 -22.27 -22.50 1.50
N ARG A 115 -22.83 -21.44 0.87
CA ARG A 115 -24.20 -20.98 1.08
C ARG A 115 -25.08 -21.01 -0.16
N GLY A 116 -24.51 -21.29 -1.32
CA GLY A 116 -25.27 -21.30 -2.56
C GLY A 116 -24.40 -21.25 -3.80
N MET A 117 -25.04 -20.98 -4.92
CA MET A 117 -24.40 -20.97 -6.23
C MET A 117 -24.83 -19.72 -7.02
N VAL A 118 -23.88 -19.13 -7.71
CA VAL A 118 -24.15 -18.08 -8.70
C VAL A 118 -23.82 -18.58 -10.08
N LYS A 119 -24.71 -18.43 -11.03
CA LYS A 119 -24.51 -18.72 -12.44
C LYS A 119 -24.36 -17.41 -13.22
N ALA A 120 -23.28 -17.28 -13.97
CA ALA A 120 -22.95 -16.07 -14.71
C ALA A 120 -22.41 -16.40 -16.11
N LYS A 121 -22.50 -15.44 -17.03
CA LYS A 121 -21.90 -15.57 -18.37
C LYS A 121 -20.38 -15.44 -18.33
N LYS A 122 -19.85 -14.63 -17.42
CA LYS A 122 -18.41 -14.35 -17.25
C LYS A 122 -18.09 -14.19 -15.78
N ILE A 123 -16.84 -14.45 -15.41
CA ILE A 123 -16.29 -14.23 -14.07
C ILE A 123 -15.01 -13.42 -14.16
N ALA A 124 -14.82 -12.52 -13.20
CA ALA A 124 -13.54 -11.88 -12.94
C ALA A 124 -13.03 -12.36 -11.57
N VAL A 125 -11.86 -12.98 -11.55
CA VAL A 125 -11.22 -13.47 -10.33
C VAL A 125 -10.25 -12.42 -9.82
N CYS A 126 -10.59 -11.78 -8.69
CA CYS A 126 -9.85 -10.65 -8.13
C CYS A 126 -9.32 -10.96 -6.72
N CYS A 127 -8.89 -12.21 -6.49
CA CYS A 127 -8.51 -12.71 -5.16
C CYS A 127 -7.05 -12.37 -4.77
N ASN A 128 -6.26 -11.77 -5.67
CA ASN A 128 -4.83 -11.53 -5.44
C ASN A 128 -4.14 -12.84 -4.97
N ALA A 129 -3.31 -12.78 -3.94
CA ALA A 129 -2.59 -13.92 -3.36
C ALA A 129 -3.49 -14.97 -2.66
N TYR A 130 -4.78 -14.72 -2.51
CA TYR A 130 -5.74 -15.59 -1.80
C TYR A 130 -6.50 -16.57 -2.71
N ILE A 131 -5.94 -16.86 -3.90
CA ILE A 131 -6.59 -17.70 -4.92
C ILE A 131 -6.48 -19.21 -4.65
N LYS A 132 -5.67 -19.63 -3.68
CA LYS A 132 -5.36 -21.04 -3.42
C LYS A 132 -6.63 -21.88 -3.16
N GLY A 133 -6.69 -23.04 -3.82
CA GLY A 133 -7.78 -24.00 -3.63
C GLY A 133 -8.91 -23.91 -4.65
N LEU A 134 -8.88 -22.95 -5.56
CA LEU A 134 -9.89 -22.81 -6.62
C LEU A 134 -9.59 -23.67 -7.88
N ASN A 135 -8.38 -24.26 -7.97
CA ASN A 135 -7.94 -25.11 -9.10
C ASN A 135 -8.11 -24.46 -10.48
N LEU A 136 -7.78 -23.18 -10.58
CA LEU A 136 -7.90 -22.41 -11.84
C LEU A 136 -6.69 -22.58 -12.78
N GLY A 137 -5.69 -23.39 -12.38
CA GLY A 137 -4.46 -23.60 -13.15
C GLY A 137 -3.48 -22.42 -13.15
N ILE A 138 -3.80 -21.34 -12.44
CA ILE A 138 -2.96 -20.13 -12.31
C ILE A 138 -2.30 -20.00 -10.94
N GLU A 139 -2.66 -20.84 -9.97
CA GLU A 139 -2.15 -20.79 -8.60
C GLU A 139 -0.62 -20.94 -8.54
N ASN A 140 -0.07 -21.80 -9.41
CA ASN A 140 1.37 -22.04 -9.50
C ASN A 140 2.15 -20.88 -10.15
N ARG A 141 1.46 -19.88 -10.69
CA ARG A 141 2.05 -18.66 -11.28
C ARG A 141 2.00 -17.48 -10.32
N ILE A 142 1.42 -17.65 -9.15
CA ILE A 142 1.28 -16.62 -8.12
C ILE A 142 2.19 -16.99 -6.95
N MET A 143 3.11 -16.09 -6.62
CA MET A 143 3.99 -16.22 -5.47
C MET A 143 3.51 -15.29 -4.34
N PRO A 144 2.76 -15.81 -3.35
CA PRO A 144 2.28 -14.98 -2.25
C PRO A 144 3.45 -14.51 -1.37
N CYS A 145 3.52 -13.21 -1.14
CA CYS A 145 4.46 -12.61 -0.21
C CYS A 145 3.69 -11.98 0.95
N ALA A 146 4.11 -12.28 2.17
CA ALA A 146 3.55 -11.64 3.36
C ALA A 146 4.22 -10.29 3.59
N THR A 147 3.43 -9.25 3.77
CA THR A 147 3.89 -7.91 4.15
C THR A 147 3.28 -7.50 5.47
N TYR A 148 3.96 -6.61 6.19
CA TYR A 148 3.59 -6.25 7.56
C TYR A 148 3.62 -4.76 7.76
N ILE A 149 2.68 -4.29 8.56
CA ILE A 149 2.53 -2.89 8.92
C ILE A 149 2.46 -2.78 10.44
N VAL A 150 3.16 -1.82 10.99
CA VAL A 150 3.01 -1.35 12.37
C VAL A 150 2.37 0.03 12.38
N CYS A 151 1.59 0.32 13.42
CA CYS A 151 0.99 1.61 13.64
C CYS A 151 1.29 2.05 15.07
N THR A 152 1.90 3.22 15.20
CA THR A 152 2.25 3.80 16.50
C THR A 152 1.03 4.37 17.23
N GLU A 153 1.20 4.71 18.48
CA GLU A 153 0.36 5.71 19.14
C GLU A 153 0.40 7.05 18.37
N PRO A 154 -0.53 7.98 18.59
CA PRO A 154 -0.50 9.30 17.95
C PRO A 154 0.79 10.06 18.26
N LEU A 155 1.37 10.70 17.24
CA LEU A 155 2.54 11.55 17.41
C LEU A 155 2.20 12.80 18.22
N SER A 156 3.12 13.24 19.08
CA SER A 156 3.03 14.53 19.73
C SER A 156 3.02 15.68 18.71
N GLN A 157 2.51 16.85 19.10
CA GLN A 157 2.46 18.02 18.20
C GLN A 157 3.84 18.42 17.65
N ASN A 158 4.90 18.27 18.45
CA ASN A 158 6.27 18.56 17.99
C ASN A 158 6.70 17.58 16.91
N LEU A 159 6.53 16.26 17.13
CA LEU A 159 6.85 15.25 16.15
C LEU A 159 6.04 15.38 14.85
N GLN A 160 4.79 15.83 14.92
CA GLN A 160 3.97 16.09 13.74
C GLN A 160 4.49 17.23 12.86
N ARG A 161 5.23 18.19 13.43
CA ARG A 161 5.85 19.29 12.67
C ARG A 161 7.16 18.88 12.00
N GLU A 162 7.84 17.89 12.57
CA GLU A 162 9.15 17.42 12.11
C GLU A 162 9.02 16.28 11.11
N ILE A 163 8.06 15.37 11.33
CA ILE A 163 7.89 14.15 10.57
C ILE A 163 6.77 14.30 9.55
N LEU A 164 7.12 14.21 8.28
CA LEU A 164 6.18 14.33 7.15
C LEU A 164 5.31 15.60 7.24
N PRO A 165 5.91 16.79 7.36
CA PRO A 165 5.17 18.04 7.61
C PRO A 165 4.10 18.35 6.55
N ASN A 166 4.30 17.88 5.32
CA ASN A 166 3.36 18.01 4.22
C ASN A 166 2.43 16.80 4.01
N ASP A 167 2.44 15.84 4.95
CA ASP A 167 1.58 14.65 4.95
C ASP A 167 1.74 13.78 3.69
N TYR A 168 2.94 13.76 3.09
CA TYR A 168 3.26 12.89 1.96
C TYR A 168 3.43 11.44 2.40
N CYS A 169 3.08 10.49 1.53
CA CYS A 169 3.52 9.12 1.73
C CYS A 169 4.94 8.95 1.18
N VAL A 170 5.69 8.03 1.78
CA VAL A 170 7.06 7.75 1.39
C VAL A 170 7.23 6.27 1.10
N SER A 171 8.01 5.95 0.07
CA SER A 171 8.60 4.63 -0.15
C SER A 171 10.09 4.77 -0.43
N ASP A 172 10.91 3.79 -0.08
CA ASP A 172 12.35 3.83 -0.33
C ASP A 172 12.82 2.78 -1.34
N THR A 173 14.13 2.73 -1.60
CA THR A 173 14.76 1.82 -2.55
C THR A 173 15.40 0.60 -1.90
N ASN A 174 15.10 0.29 -0.65
CA ASN A 174 15.55 -0.95 -0.04
C ASN A 174 14.92 -2.15 -0.73
N PHE A 175 15.59 -3.30 -0.75
CA PHE A 175 15.01 -4.54 -1.28
C PHE A 175 13.75 -4.93 -0.51
N ASP A 176 13.80 -4.90 0.83
CA ASP A 176 12.62 -4.91 1.69
C ASP A 176 12.13 -3.46 1.83
N LEU A 177 11.32 -2.99 0.90
CA LEU A 177 10.82 -1.60 0.88
C LEU A 177 10.29 -1.16 2.24
N ASN A 178 10.77 -0.02 2.73
CA ASN A 178 10.03 0.72 3.73
C ASN A 178 9.01 1.62 3.03
N TYR A 179 7.78 1.60 3.49
CA TYR A 179 6.72 2.49 3.02
C TYR A 179 5.91 2.98 4.21
N TYR A 180 5.71 4.29 4.25
CA TYR A 180 5.10 4.88 5.44
C TYR A 180 4.37 6.19 5.13
N ARG A 181 3.48 6.54 6.03
CA ARG A 181 2.69 7.76 6.01
C ARG A 181 2.09 8.04 7.39
N LEU A 182 1.55 9.23 7.57
CA LEU A 182 0.69 9.50 8.72
C LEU A 182 -0.77 9.09 8.43
N SER A 183 -1.45 8.62 9.47
CA SER A 183 -2.91 8.51 9.45
C SER A 183 -3.54 9.88 9.67
N ASP A 184 -4.86 10.00 9.47
CA ASP A 184 -5.59 11.22 9.81
C ASP A 184 -5.49 11.56 11.32
N SER A 185 -5.46 10.53 12.18
CA SER A 185 -5.21 10.66 13.62
C SER A 185 -3.73 10.83 13.99
N LYS A 186 -2.88 11.17 13.01
CA LYS A 186 -1.43 11.45 13.18
C LYS A 186 -0.63 10.31 13.82
N ARG A 187 -0.96 9.08 13.51
CA ARG A 187 -0.18 7.89 13.83
C ARG A 187 0.78 7.58 12.69
N MET A 188 2.00 7.19 13.00
CA MET A 188 2.91 6.65 11.98
C MET A 188 2.43 5.25 11.58
N ILE A 189 2.02 5.10 10.33
CA ILE A 189 1.76 3.81 9.68
C ILE A 189 3.01 3.46 8.89
N PHE A 190 3.71 2.41 9.30
CA PHE A 190 5.00 2.03 8.72
C PHE A 190 4.95 0.56 8.28
N GLY A 191 5.15 0.33 6.99
CA GLY A 191 5.27 -0.97 6.38
C GLY A 191 6.71 -1.27 5.99
N GLY A 192 7.03 -2.53 5.99
CA GLY A 192 8.33 -3.07 5.65
C GLY A 192 8.41 -4.53 6.06
N ALA A 193 9.55 -5.15 5.89
CA ALA A 193 9.76 -6.56 6.16
C ALA A 193 8.83 -7.48 5.33
N VAL A 194 9.39 -8.08 4.31
CA VAL A 194 8.73 -9.07 3.47
C VAL A 194 9.05 -10.48 3.98
N GLY A 195 8.04 -11.34 3.98
CA GLY A 195 8.19 -12.76 4.28
C GLY A 195 7.68 -13.61 3.13
N TYR A 196 8.46 -14.59 2.71
CA TYR A 196 8.06 -15.56 1.68
C TYR A 196 7.36 -16.80 2.28
N SER A 197 6.93 -16.70 3.53
CA SER A 197 6.13 -17.71 4.22
C SER A 197 4.69 -17.22 4.35
N LEU A 198 3.74 -18.14 4.13
CA LEU A 198 2.31 -17.89 4.35
C LEU A 198 1.96 -17.72 5.83
N LYS A 199 2.90 -17.99 6.75
CA LYS A 199 2.71 -17.85 8.18
C LYS A 199 3.22 -16.48 8.65
N ILE A 200 2.50 -15.85 9.55
CA ILE A 200 2.99 -14.69 10.29
C ILE A 200 4.20 -15.15 11.09
N VAL A 201 5.39 -14.67 10.73
CA VAL A 201 6.64 -15.04 11.38
C VAL A 201 6.76 -14.30 12.70
N GLU A 202 7.04 -15.04 13.78
CA GLU A 202 7.36 -14.47 15.07
C GLU A 202 8.56 -13.51 14.95
N GLY A 203 8.50 -12.36 15.63
CA GLY A 203 9.56 -11.34 15.55
C GLY A 203 9.41 -10.29 14.45
N LEU A 204 8.42 -10.39 13.55
CA LEU A 204 8.19 -9.38 12.52
C LEU A 204 7.89 -7.99 13.09
N LYS A 205 7.12 -7.90 14.18
CA LYS A 205 6.91 -6.66 14.92
C LYS A 205 8.26 -6.01 15.29
N LYS A 206 9.19 -6.81 15.84
CA LYS A 206 10.53 -6.36 16.23
C LYS A 206 11.35 -5.92 15.01
N ARG A 207 11.25 -6.67 13.89
CA ARG A 207 11.94 -6.32 12.64
C ARG A 207 11.41 -5.02 12.04
N THR A 208 10.09 -4.88 11.93
CA THR A 208 9.46 -3.66 11.38
C THR A 208 9.71 -2.45 12.29
N LYS A 209 9.61 -2.61 13.64
CA LYS A 209 9.98 -1.54 14.57
C LYS A 209 11.44 -1.15 14.42
N ARG A 210 12.35 -2.08 14.21
CA ARG A 210 13.77 -1.78 13.98
C ARG A 210 13.99 -0.99 12.68
N GLN A 211 13.24 -1.27 11.61
CA GLN A 211 13.31 -0.48 10.38
C GLN A 211 12.75 0.93 10.60
N LEU A 212 11.60 1.05 11.27
CA LEU A 212 11.06 2.34 11.69
C LEU A 212 12.09 3.17 12.46
N ASN A 213 12.77 2.58 13.44
CA ASN A 213 13.75 3.26 14.27
C ASN A 213 15.04 3.65 13.50
N LYS A 214 15.35 2.99 12.39
CA LYS A 214 16.43 3.44 11.49
C LYS A 214 16.04 4.70 10.72
N VAL A 215 14.79 4.78 10.27
CA VAL A 215 14.29 5.97 9.58
C VAL A 215 14.07 7.10 10.56
N TYR A 216 13.50 6.81 11.71
CA TYR A 216 13.11 7.76 12.75
C TYR A 216 13.60 7.31 14.13
N PRO A 217 14.87 7.57 14.49
CA PRO A 217 15.41 7.23 15.83
C PRO A 217 14.63 7.85 16.97
N ASN A 218 14.08 9.06 16.76
CA ASN A 218 13.26 9.79 17.72
C ASN A 218 11.86 9.17 17.99
N LEU A 219 11.48 8.14 17.24
CA LEU A 219 10.26 7.36 17.46
C LEU A 219 10.52 6.04 18.22
N SER A 220 11.75 5.77 18.68
CA SER A 220 12.13 4.50 19.32
C SER A 220 11.29 4.16 20.54
N GLU A 221 10.93 5.17 21.34
CA GLU A 221 10.17 5.02 22.58
C GLU A 221 8.65 4.95 22.37
N LEU A 222 8.17 5.25 21.14
CA LEU A 222 6.74 5.21 20.88
C LEU A 222 6.20 3.77 20.95
N LYS A 223 5.03 3.68 21.54
CA LYS A 223 4.27 2.43 21.60
C LYS A 223 3.74 2.06 20.21
N ILE A 224 3.84 0.79 19.87
CA ILE A 224 3.13 0.21 18.73
C ILE A 224 1.77 -0.27 19.20
N ASP A 225 0.73 0.46 18.81
CA ASP A 225 -0.65 0.13 19.19
C ASP A 225 -1.22 -1.00 18.32
N TYR A 226 -0.89 -1.01 17.02
CA TYR A 226 -1.43 -2.00 16.10
C TYR A 226 -0.32 -2.61 15.25
N ILE A 227 -0.51 -3.88 14.92
CA ILE A 227 0.27 -4.60 13.93
C ILE A 227 -0.65 -5.51 13.13
N TRP A 228 -0.48 -5.51 11.83
CA TRP A 228 -1.19 -6.43 10.94
C TRP A 228 -0.33 -6.79 9.74
N GLY A 229 -0.73 -7.81 9.03
CA GLY A 229 -0.10 -8.24 7.79
C GLY A 229 -1.11 -8.82 6.82
N GLY A 230 -0.70 -8.98 5.59
CA GLY A 230 -1.49 -9.59 4.53
C GLY A 230 -0.60 -10.16 3.44
N LEU A 231 -1.20 -10.97 2.59
CA LEU A 231 -0.54 -11.52 1.42
C LEU A 231 -0.75 -10.59 0.23
N ILE A 232 0.31 -10.41 -0.54
CA ILE A 232 0.30 -9.78 -1.86
C ILE A 232 0.95 -10.72 -2.87
N ALA A 233 0.66 -10.53 -4.16
CA ALA A 233 1.27 -11.24 -5.28
C ALA A 233 1.57 -10.28 -6.42
#